data_14ab683942cb7ec0e17f1d5fbdb9929e
#
_entry.id   14ab683942cb7ec0e17f1d5fbdb9929e
#
_cell.length_a   1.000
_cell.length_b   1.000
_cell.length_c   1.000
_cell.angle_alpha   90.00
_cell.angle_beta   90.00
_cell.angle_gamma   90.00
#
_symmetry.space_group_name_H-M   'P 1'
#
loop_
_entity.id
_entity.type
_entity.pdbx_description
1 polymer ?
#
loop_
_entity_poly.entity_id
_entity_poly.type
_entity_poly.pdbx_seq_one_letter_code
_entity_poly.pdbx_strand_id
1 'polypeptide(L)'
;MKILLLSHGMFARELVNSCMFIVQNAIEIEAICLDEEGIDKFSKKLNSYLNKNKDSSILFFCDLKHGSPYNQLLINLLTNEVKDYRIISGMNLPMLLQAITMREVTKDLNEIAIKVNEAGIEGVCLDEQ
;
A
#
# COMPACT_ATOMS: atom_id res chain seq x y z
N MET A 1 4.37 -11.05 4.62
CA MET A 1 3.40 -9.99 4.24
C MET A 1 3.94 -9.23 3.05
N LYS A 2 3.12 -9.09 2.03
CA LYS A 2 3.41 -8.28 0.85
C LYS A 2 2.82 -6.88 1.02
N ILE A 3 3.42 -5.89 0.39
CA ILE A 3 2.98 -4.49 0.44
C ILE A 3 2.75 -4.00 -0.98
N LEU A 4 1.56 -3.48 -1.25
CA LEU A 4 1.22 -2.88 -2.53
C LEU A 4 0.70 -1.46 -2.33
N LEU A 5 1.33 -0.50 -3.01
CA LEU A 5 0.93 0.90 -3.01
C LEU A 5 0.18 1.24 -4.29
N LEU A 6 -0.93 1.94 -4.15
CA LEU A 6 -1.79 2.36 -5.25
C LEU A 6 -1.99 3.86 -5.20
N SER A 7 -1.81 4.56 -6.32
CA SER A 7 -1.98 6.01 -6.37
C SER A 7 -2.44 6.54 -7.70
N HIS A 8 -2.92 7.78 -7.69
CA HIS A 8 -3.00 8.63 -8.86
C HIS A 8 -1.57 9.03 -9.25
N GLY A 9 -1.25 8.98 -10.53
CA GLY A 9 0.08 9.34 -11.00
C GLY A 9 1.17 8.51 -10.33
N MET A 10 2.37 9.01 -10.32
CA MET A 10 3.57 8.29 -9.89
C MET A 10 3.82 8.29 -8.38
N PHE A 11 2.91 8.82 -7.60
CA PHE A 11 3.11 8.98 -6.15
C PHE A 11 3.48 7.64 -5.46
N ALA A 12 2.76 6.58 -5.75
CA ALA A 12 3.02 5.27 -5.16
C ALA A 12 4.46 4.80 -5.48
N ARG A 13 4.87 4.92 -6.74
CA ARG A 13 6.22 4.53 -7.18
C ARG A 13 7.29 5.36 -6.47
N GLU A 14 7.09 6.67 -6.41
CA GLU A 14 8.07 7.57 -5.82
C GLU A 14 8.12 7.44 -4.28
N LEU A 15 6.99 7.08 -3.66
CA LEU A 15 6.98 6.79 -2.22
C LEU A 15 7.85 5.55 -1.91
N VAL A 16 7.74 4.50 -2.72
CA VAL A 16 8.61 3.33 -2.59
C VAL A 16 10.08 3.74 -2.79
N ASN A 17 10.37 4.53 -3.81
CA ASN A 17 11.74 4.98 -4.09
C ASN A 17 12.32 5.78 -2.92
N SER A 18 11.54 6.70 -2.35
CA SER A 18 11.97 7.48 -1.17
C SER A 18 12.23 6.58 0.04
N CYS A 19 11.36 5.61 0.24
CA CYS A 19 11.52 4.64 1.33
C CYS A 19 12.82 3.84 1.18
N MET A 20 13.13 3.40 -0.03
CA MET A 20 14.36 2.67 -0.34
C MET A 20 15.63 3.49 -0.11
N PHE A 21 15.52 4.80 -0.17
CA PHE A 21 16.62 5.71 0.14
C PHE A 21 16.97 5.70 1.64
N ILE A 22 15.98 5.44 2.49
CA ILE A 22 16.13 5.43 3.94
C ILE A 22 16.47 4.01 4.43
N VAL A 23 15.74 3.01 3.96
CA VAL A 23 15.92 1.60 4.29
C VAL A 23 16.07 0.80 3.00
N GLN A 24 17.05 -0.08 2.94
CA GLN A 24 17.37 -0.83 1.72
C GLN A 24 16.61 -2.16 1.62
N ASN A 25 15.55 -2.33 2.40
CA ASN A 25 14.76 -3.55 2.43
C ASN A 25 13.40 -3.33 1.77
N ALA A 26 13.35 -3.36 0.44
CA ALA A 26 12.13 -3.21 -0.34
C ALA A 26 11.60 -4.55 -0.87
N ILE A 27 11.96 -5.65 -0.23
CA ILE A 27 11.51 -6.98 -0.64
C ILE A 27 9.99 -7.05 -0.57
N GLU A 28 9.36 -7.49 -1.67
CA GLU A 28 7.91 -7.66 -1.77
C GLU A 28 7.11 -6.36 -1.58
N ILE A 29 7.70 -5.23 -1.96
CA ILE A 29 7.03 -3.93 -2.00
C ILE A 29 6.90 -3.52 -3.46
N GLU A 30 5.66 -3.34 -3.93
CA GLU A 30 5.36 -2.96 -5.29
C GLU A 30 4.43 -1.76 -5.32
N ALA A 31 4.37 -1.10 -6.47
CA ALA A 31 3.49 0.04 -6.70
C ALA A 31 2.78 -0.11 -8.05
N ILE A 32 1.49 0.22 -8.08
CA ILE A 32 0.70 0.32 -9.31
C ILE A 32 0.11 1.72 -9.35
N CYS A 33 0.43 2.44 -10.40
CA CYS A 33 0.06 3.85 -10.56
C CYS A 33 -1.02 4.02 -11.61
N LEU A 34 -2.05 4.80 -11.27
CA LEU A 34 -3.05 5.23 -12.25
C LEU A 34 -2.49 6.44 -12.99
N ASP A 35 -2.13 6.24 -14.24
CA ASP A 35 -1.52 7.24 -15.11
C ASP A 35 -2.36 7.49 -16.35
N GLU A 36 -1.79 8.16 -17.38
CA GLU A 36 -2.48 8.46 -18.63
C GLU A 36 -2.90 7.23 -19.43
N GLU A 37 -2.40 6.04 -19.12
CA GLU A 37 -2.84 4.81 -19.76
C GLU A 37 -4.26 4.38 -19.33
N GLY A 38 -4.78 4.98 -18.25
CA GLY A 38 -6.16 4.87 -17.83
C GLY A 38 -6.46 3.75 -16.84
N ILE A 39 -7.73 3.75 -16.40
CA ILE A 39 -8.21 2.85 -15.34
C ILE A 39 -8.27 1.39 -15.78
N ASP A 40 -8.54 1.12 -17.05
CA ASP A 40 -8.64 -0.27 -17.53
C ASP A 40 -7.28 -0.97 -17.44
N LYS A 41 -6.21 -0.27 -17.81
CA LYS A 41 -4.86 -0.82 -17.70
C LYS A 41 -4.42 -0.96 -16.24
N PHE A 42 -4.76 0.03 -15.41
CA PHE A 42 -4.57 -0.06 -13.96
C PHE A 42 -5.26 -1.31 -13.39
N SER A 43 -6.53 -1.52 -13.74
CA SER A 43 -7.30 -2.69 -13.30
C SER A 43 -6.67 -4.01 -13.73
N LYS A 44 -6.16 -4.09 -14.96
CA LYS A 44 -5.49 -5.30 -15.47
C LYS A 44 -4.23 -5.63 -14.68
N LYS A 45 -3.40 -4.63 -14.41
CA LYS A 45 -2.19 -4.80 -13.59
C LYS A 45 -2.55 -5.25 -12.18
N LEU A 46 -3.59 -4.65 -11.60
CA LEU A 46 -4.06 -4.99 -10.26
C LEU A 46 -4.61 -6.43 -10.22
N ASN A 47 -5.41 -6.84 -11.20
CA ASN A 47 -5.90 -8.22 -11.28
C ASN A 47 -4.76 -9.23 -11.37
N SER A 48 -3.75 -8.94 -12.17
CA SER A 48 -2.57 -9.80 -12.30
C SER A 48 -1.85 -9.94 -10.95
N TYR A 49 -1.68 -8.84 -10.25
CA TYR A 49 -1.06 -8.85 -8.92
C TYR A 49 -1.87 -9.66 -7.92
N LEU A 50 -3.18 -9.42 -7.84
CA LEU A 50 -4.07 -10.10 -6.89
C LEU A 50 -4.13 -11.61 -7.16
N ASN A 51 -4.24 -12.00 -8.41
CA ASN A 51 -4.28 -13.42 -8.78
C ASN A 51 -2.98 -14.14 -8.42
N LYS A 52 -1.84 -13.50 -8.66
CA LYS A 52 -0.52 -14.06 -8.36
C LYS A 52 -0.28 -14.19 -6.84
N ASN A 53 -0.87 -13.30 -6.04
CA ASN A 53 -0.58 -13.18 -4.61
C ASN A 53 -1.77 -13.52 -3.70
N LYS A 54 -2.79 -14.17 -4.21
CA LYS A 54 -4.03 -14.46 -3.48
C LYS A 54 -3.85 -15.23 -2.19
N ASP A 55 -2.83 -16.06 -2.09
CA ASP A 55 -2.54 -16.87 -0.90
C ASP A 55 -1.64 -16.15 0.12
N SER A 56 -1.22 -14.93 -0.18
CA SER A 56 -0.38 -14.12 0.70
C SER A 56 -1.23 -13.17 1.55
N SER A 57 -0.69 -12.78 2.70
CA SER A 57 -1.20 -11.63 3.44
C SER A 57 -0.70 -10.36 2.75
N ILE A 58 -1.59 -9.41 2.49
CA ILE A 58 -1.26 -8.20 1.74
C ILE A 58 -1.70 -6.95 2.51
N LEU A 59 -0.80 -6.01 2.67
CA LEU A 59 -1.13 -4.67 3.16
C LEU A 59 -1.15 -3.72 1.97
N PHE A 60 -2.34 -3.19 1.67
CA PHE A 60 -2.55 -2.21 0.62
C PHE A 60 -2.47 -0.80 1.19
N PHE A 61 -1.76 0.07 0.48
CA PHE A 61 -1.76 1.50 0.74
C PHE A 61 -2.39 2.21 -0.44
N CYS A 62 -3.31 3.12 -0.17
CA CYS A 62 -3.90 4.00 -1.19
C CYS A 62 -3.59 5.45 -0.83
N ASP A 63 -3.48 6.30 -1.85
CA ASP A 63 -3.25 7.73 -1.63
C ASP A 63 -4.48 8.42 -1.04
N LEU A 64 -5.66 8.17 -1.61
CA LEU A 64 -6.90 8.79 -1.17
C LEU A 64 -8.01 7.75 -1.00
N LYS A 65 -8.65 7.76 0.16
CA LYS A 65 -9.87 6.99 0.36
C LYS A 65 -10.96 7.48 -0.60
N HIS A 66 -11.64 6.55 -1.26
CA HIS A 66 -12.66 6.82 -2.29
C HIS A 66 -12.15 7.43 -3.60
N GLY A 67 -10.83 7.56 -3.77
CA GLY A 67 -10.25 7.88 -5.08
C GLY A 67 -10.34 6.69 -6.05
N SER A 68 -10.11 6.93 -7.34
CA SER A 68 -10.19 5.87 -8.36
C SER A 68 -9.30 4.65 -8.08
N PRO A 69 -8.04 4.79 -7.65
CA PRO A 69 -7.23 3.63 -7.30
C PRO A 69 -7.83 2.80 -6.16
N TYR A 70 -8.32 3.45 -5.11
CA TYR A 70 -8.98 2.80 -3.98
C TYR A 70 -10.25 2.07 -4.44
N ASN A 71 -11.13 2.75 -5.18
CA ASN A 71 -12.39 2.16 -5.63
C ASN A 71 -12.14 0.97 -6.56
N GLN A 72 -11.14 1.07 -7.44
CA GLN A 72 -10.78 -0.03 -8.33
C GLN A 72 -10.23 -1.22 -7.55
N LEU A 73 -9.47 -0.99 -6.49
CA LEU A 73 -9.02 -2.07 -5.61
C LEU A 73 -10.22 -2.83 -5.02
N LEU A 74 -11.22 -2.11 -4.48
CA LEU A 74 -12.41 -2.75 -3.92
C LEU A 74 -13.15 -3.58 -4.96
N ILE A 75 -13.30 -3.07 -6.18
CA ILE A 75 -13.94 -3.80 -7.28
C ILE A 75 -13.16 -5.08 -7.59
N ASN A 76 -11.86 -4.97 -7.74
CA ASN A 76 -11.03 -6.12 -8.11
C ASN A 76 -10.95 -7.18 -7.00
N LEU A 77 -11.06 -6.76 -5.73
CA LEU A 77 -11.12 -7.69 -4.60
C LEU A 77 -12.41 -8.52 -4.57
N LEU A 78 -13.49 -8.04 -5.20
CA LEU A 78 -14.73 -8.82 -5.33
C LEU A 78 -14.58 -10.05 -6.22
N THR A 79 -13.67 -10.00 -7.20
CA THR A 79 -13.47 -11.06 -8.19
C THR A 79 -12.20 -11.87 -7.97
N ASN A 80 -11.32 -11.40 -7.06
CA ASN A 80 -10.08 -12.08 -6.71
C ASN A 80 -10.10 -12.43 -5.23
N GLU A 81 -10.11 -13.69 -4.91
CA GLU A 81 -10.18 -14.18 -3.54
C GLU A 81 -8.81 -14.08 -2.87
N VAL A 82 -8.51 -12.90 -2.32
CA VAL A 82 -7.30 -12.70 -1.51
C VAL A 82 -7.56 -13.17 -0.09
N LYS A 83 -6.70 -14.03 0.40
CA LYS A 83 -6.88 -14.74 1.67
C LYS A 83 -6.94 -13.80 2.88
N ASP A 84 -6.04 -12.85 2.96
CA ASP A 84 -5.93 -11.94 4.11
C ASP A 84 -5.37 -10.60 3.65
N TYR A 85 -6.07 -9.50 3.96
CA TYR A 85 -5.62 -8.18 3.58
C TYR A 85 -6.14 -7.09 4.50
N ARG A 86 -5.44 -5.97 4.51
CA ARG A 86 -5.88 -4.71 5.10
C ARG A 86 -5.60 -3.58 4.12
N ILE A 87 -6.42 -2.54 4.18
CA ILE A 87 -6.29 -1.37 3.31
C ILE A 87 -6.13 -0.13 4.20
N ILE A 88 -5.10 0.66 3.95
CA ILE A 88 -4.87 1.93 4.62
C ILE A 88 -4.82 3.02 3.56
N SER A 89 -5.60 4.08 3.74
CA SER A 89 -5.64 5.24 2.85
C SER A 89 -4.90 6.42 3.48
N GLY A 90 -4.51 7.38 2.65
CA GLY A 90 -3.72 8.52 3.11
C GLY A 90 -2.26 8.17 3.31
N MET A 91 -1.73 7.26 2.49
CA MET A 91 -0.37 6.75 2.65
C MET A 91 0.67 7.87 2.72
N ASN A 92 1.64 7.66 3.58
CA ASN A 92 2.78 8.54 3.75
C ASN A 92 4.03 7.71 4.07
N LEU A 93 5.17 8.37 4.09
CA LEU A 93 6.46 7.70 4.31
C LEU A 93 6.57 7.05 5.70
N PRO A 94 6.13 7.69 6.80
CA PRO A 94 6.13 7.03 8.12
C PRO A 94 5.35 5.71 8.14
N MET A 95 4.22 5.60 7.45
CA MET A 95 3.46 4.36 7.34
C MET A 95 4.28 3.25 6.69
N LEU A 96 4.95 3.54 5.58
CA LEU A 96 5.70 2.54 4.84
C LEU A 96 6.92 2.07 5.64
N LEU A 97 7.62 2.99 6.29
CA LEU A 97 8.74 2.66 7.19
C LEU A 97 8.28 1.77 8.35
N GLN A 98 7.13 2.09 8.96
CA GLN A 98 6.57 1.29 10.05
C GLN A 98 6.17 -0.11 9.58
N ALA A 99 5.58 -0.24 8.39
CA ALA A 99 5.20 -1.53 7.84
C ALA A 99 6.41 -2.45 7.64
N ILE A 100 7.50 -1.90 7.14
CA ILE A 100 8.75 -2.64 6.94
C ILE A 100 9.32 -3.12 8.28
N THR A 101 9.32 -2.24 9.28
CA THR A 101 9.78 -2.57 10.63
C THR A 101 8.89 -3.65 11.27
N MET A 102 7.59 -3.48 11.22
CA MET A 102 6.63 -4.38 11.88
C MET A 102 6.62 -5.77 11.29
N ARG A 103 6.81 -5.94 9.99
CA ARG A 103 6.80 -7.27 9.38
C ARG A 103 7.99 -8.15 9.82
N GLU A 104 9.04 -7.55 10.39
CA GLU A 104 10.16 -8.27 11.01
C GLU A 104 9.83 -8.71 12.45
N VAL A 105 8.79 -8.16 13.06
CA VAL A 105 8.43 -8.36 14.47
C VAL A 105 7.26 -9.34 14.60
N THR A 106 6.26 -9.24 13.73
CA THR A 106 5.04 -10.06 13.81
C THR A 106 4.54 -10.42 12.42
N LYS A 107 3.72 -11.48 12.36
CA LYS A 107 3.00 -11.89 11.14
C LYS A 107 1.50 -11.57 11.24
N ASP A 108 1.06 -10.99 12.35
CA ASP A 108 -0.33 -10.59 12.53
C ASP A 108 -0.61 -9.31 11.73
N LEU A 109 -1.29 -9.47 10.59
CA LEU A 109 -1.59 -8.36 9.69
C LEU A 109 -2.45 -7.28 10.35
N ASN A 110 -3.36 -7.67 11.24
CA ASN A 110 -4.19 -6.70 11.94
C ASN A 110 -3.37 -5.82 12.89
N GLU A 111 -2.45 -6.43 13.64
CA GLU A 111 -1.52 -5.69 14.51
C GLU A 111 -0.64 -4.74 13.70
N ILE A 112 -0.10 -5.22 12.58
CA ILE A 112 0.72 -4.39 11.68
C ILE A 112 -0.10 -3.20 11.17
N ALA A 113 -1.31 -3.43 10.68
CA ALA A 113 -2.16 -2.37 10.13
C ALA A 113 -2.49 -1.29 11.17
N ILE A 114 -2.78 -1.69 12.41
CA ILE A 114 -3.04 -0.74 13.51
C ILE A 114 -1.81 0.13 13.77
N LYS A 115 -0.64 -0.46 13.91
CA LYS A 115 0.61 0.25 14.17
C LYS A 115 1.01 1.16 13.02
N VAL A 116 0.81 0.72 11.80
CA VAL A 116 1.07 1.52 10.59
C VAL A 116 0.15 2.73 10.53
N ASN A 117 -1.14 2.55 10.82
CA ASN A 117 -2.10 3.64 10.88
C ASN A 117 -1.70 4.69 11.93
N GLU A 118 -1.32 4.25 13.12
CA GLU A 118 -0.84 5.13 14.20
C GLU A 118 0.39 5.92 13.74
N ALA A 119 1.38 5.25 13.14
CA ALA A 119 2.60 5.90 12.65
C ALA A 119 2.30 6.96 11.59
N GLY A 120 1.34 6.70 10.72
CA GLY A 120 0.93 7.66 9.69
C GLY A 120 0.30 8.91 10.28
N ILE A 121 -0.55 8.76 11.27
CA ILE A 121 -1.20 9.89 11.97
C ILE A 121 -0.15 10.70 12.73
N GLU A 122 0.71 10.05 13.48
CA GLU A 122 1.77 10.71 14.27
C GLU A 122 2.84 11.37 13.40
N GLY A 123 2.97 10.92 12.15
CA GLY A 123 3.91 11.50 11.19
C GLY A 123 3.51 12.87 10.66
N VAL A 124 2.28 13.32 10.97
CA VAL A 124 1.80 14.65 10.59
C VAL A 124 1.93 15.56 11.82
N CYS A 125 2.91 16.44 11.81
CA CYS A 125 3.25 17.26 12.96
C CYS A 125 3.35 18.73 12.56
N LEU A 126 2.83 19.60 13.41
CA LEU A 126 3.07 21.04 13.33
C LEU A 126 4.10 21.39 14.41
N ASP A 127 5.25 21.89 13.96
CA ASP A 127 6.27 22.36 14.89
C ASP A 127 5.90 23.74 15.43
N GLU A 128 5.90 23.88 16.75
CA GLU A 128 5.70 25.17 17.40
C GLU A 128 7.06 25.84 17.63
N GLN A 129 7.10 27.15 17.40
CA GLN A 129 8.33 27.95 17.61
C GLN A 129 8.27 28.73 18.91
#